data_15cf0f43b6ba491fec9b7bc515556e31
#
_entry.id   15cf0f43b6ba491fec9b7bc515556e31
#
_cell.length_a   1.000
_cell.length_b   1.000
_cell.length_c   1.000
_cell.angle_alpha   90.00
_cell.angle_beta   90.00
_cell.angle_gamma   90.00
#
_symmetry.space_group_name_H-M   'P 1'
#
loop_
_entity.id
_entity.type
_entity.pdbx_description
1 polymer ?
#
loop_
_entity_poly.entity_id
_entity_poly.type
_entity_poly.pdbx_seq_one_letter_code
_entity_poly.pdbx_strand_id
1 'polypeptide(L)'
;MKRVIIIGGGPAGLMAATQLLKSDCEILLLDQKASVGRKFLVAGDGGFNLTHSETPSEFRDKYDSDWIKNTIRQFSNKDWIKFLKQIGIETKVGSSGKIFPADEIKPIQVLNAWKEFLASKVQFVLNTRFLNFDEKQVEVERDGKKEKLDFDYLVLALGGKSWPVTGSDGAWVQGFEEKGIIVTPFESSNSGLVLYENWIEGLEGKILKNIQTSCGNQSCSGDLVCTSYGLEGKPAYAINGALRKMEKPVFKVDLKPQMTPEKVFEILKKAKNPSQGLKELKMGEVAVFWIRNFVSKERFLNPKELAKAIKEFPIGIKGFRPIDEVISCAGGVAESEITESGELNRYPTVFVAGEMIDWDAPTGGYLIQGCVSSGYVAGKAISKIIN
;
A
#
# COMPACT_ATOMS: atom_id res chain seq x y z
N MET A 1 9.18 -0.11 -37.24
CA MET A 1 8.81 0.59 -35.99
C MET A 1 8.62 -0.47 -34.92
N LYS A 2 9.23 -0.33 -33.74
CA LYS A 2 9.09 -1.27 -32.64
C LYS A 2 7.70 -1.18 -32.02
N ARG A 3 7.15 -2.31 -31.58
CA ARG A 3 5.85 -2.35 -30.90
C ARG A 3 6.04 -2.63 -29.41
N VAL A 4 5.55 -1.72 -28.57
CA VAL A 4 5.53 -1.86 -27.11
C VAL A 4 4.09 -2.08 -26.66
N ILE A 5 3.84 -3.21 -25.99
CA ILE A 5 2.53 -3.51 -25.40
C ILE A 5 2.64 -3.32 -23.87
N ILE A 6 1.71 -2.58 -23.28
CA ILE A 6 1.60 -2.37 -21.84
C ILE A 6 0.26 -2.93 -21.40
N ILE A 7 0.26 -3.86 -20.46
CA ILE A 7 -0.96 -4.47 -19.90
C ILE A 7 -1.20 -3.94 -18.50
N GLY A 8 -2.33 -3.27 -18.31
CA GLY A 8 -2.75 -2.64 -17.07
C GLY A 8 -2.57 -1.13 -17.09
N GLY A 9 -3.69 -0.42 -17.12
CA GLY A 9 -3.78 1.04 -17.16
C GLY A 9 -3.78 1.68 -15.76
N GLY A 10 -3.12 1.06 -14.78
CA GLY A 10 -2.85 1.65 -13.46
C GLY A 10 -1.69 2.66 -13.50
N PRO A 11 -1.32 3.26 -12.34
CA PRO A 11 -0.23 4.25 -12.27
C PRO A 11 1.09 3.74 -12.85
N ALA A 12 1.43 2.47 -12.67
CA ALA A 12 2.64 1.86 -13.21
C ALA A 12 2.63 1.80 -14.74
N GLY A 13 1.54 1.30 -15.34
CA GLY A 13 1.42 1.22 -16.81
C GLY A 13 1.34 2.59 -17.47
N LEU A 14 0.59 3.54 -16.90
CA LEU A 14 0.53 4.91 -17.39
C LEU A 14 1.89 5.60 -17.35
N MET A 15 2.68 5.37 -16.28
CA MET A 15 4.02 5.94 -16.19
C MET A 15 5.00 5.27 -17.13
N ALA A 16 4.92 3.96 -17.36
CA ALA A 16 5.71 3.26 -18.37
C ALA A 16 5.44 3.84 -19.77
N ALA A 17 4.17 4.01 -20.13
CA ALA A 17 3.76 4.67 -21.38
C ALA A 17 4.31 6.10 -21.49
N THR A 18 4.32 6.86 -20.40
CA THR A 18 4.84 8.23 -20.35
C THR A 18 6.31 8.29 -20.78
N GLN A 19 7.13 7.30 -20.37
CA GLN A 19 8.56 7.28 -20.71
C GLN A 19 8.84 6.98 -22.19
N LEU A 20 7.87 6.40 -22.88
CA LEU A 20 8.00 5.98 -24.27
C LEU A 20 7.54 7.05 -25.29
N LEU A 21 6.95 8.16 -24.85
CA LEU A 21 6.39 9.19 -25.74
C LEU A 21 7.38 9.75 -26.76
N LYS A 22 8.67 9.77 -26.42
CA LYS A 22 9.74 10.30 -27.29
C LYS A 22 10.46 9.22 -28.09
N SER A 23 10.14 7.93 -27.91
CA SER A 23 10.77 6.82 -28.62
C SER A 23 10.08 6.54 -29.94
N ASP A 24 10.81 6.05 -30.95
CA ASP A 24 10.21 5.66 -32.23
C ASP A 24 9.59 4.26 -32.15
N CYS A 25 8.41 4.18 -31.53
CA CYS A 25 7.65 2.94 -31.33
C CYS A 25 6.15 3.17 -31.37
N GLU A 26 5.41 2.12 -31.71
CA GLU A 26 3.97 1.99 -31.48
C GLU A 26 3.73 1.61 -30.02
N ILE A 27 2.80 2.29 -29.33
CA ILE A 27 2.51 2.04 -27.92
C ILE A 27 1.03 1.66 -27.78
N LEU A 28 0.77 0.40 -27.40
CA LEU A 28 -0.55 -0.12 -27.06
C LEU A 28 -0.66 -0.28 -25.55
N LEU A 29 -1.61 0.38 -24.92
CA LEU A 29 -1.92 0.20 -23.50
C LEU A 29 -3.27 -0.49 -23.36
N LEU A 30 -3.25 -1.72 -22.88
CA LEU A 30 -4.42 -2.58 -22.72
C LEU A 30 -4.89 -2.58 -21.26
N ASP A 31 -6.20 -2.54 -21.04
CA ASP A 31 -6.81 -2.69 -19.72
C ASP A 31 -8.06 -3.59 -19.79
N GLN A 32 -8.22 -4.47 -18.80
CA GLN A 32 -9.37 -5.36 -18.74
C GLN A 32 -10.70 -4.66 -18.44
N LYS A 33 -10.66 -3.42 -17.97
CA LYS A 33 -11.85 -2.63 -17.62
C LYS A 33 -12.18 -1.62 -18.74
N ALA A 34 -13.40 -1.08 -18.69
CA ALA A 34 -13.86 -0.05 -19.61
C ALA A 34 -13.17 1.32 -19.43
N SER A 35 -12.31 1.46 -18.41
CA SER A 35 -11.50 2.64 -18.18
C SER A 35 -10.23 2.27 -17.44
N VAL A 36 -9.12 2.96 -17.73
CA VAL A 36 -7.89 2.86 -16.98
C VAL A 36 -8.01 3.51 -15.60
N GLY A 37 -7.07 3.21 -14.70
CA GLY A 37 -6.90 3.91 -13.42
C GLY A 37 -8.00 3.64 -12.37
N ARG A 38 -8.79 2.59 -12.46
CA ARG A 38 -9.92 2.36 -11.55
C ARG A 38 -9.50 2.26 -10.08
N LYS A 39 -8.48 1.45 -9.77
CA LYS A 39 -7.95 1.35 -8.39
C LYS A 39 -7.33 2.68 -7.91
N PHE A 40 -6.68 3.42 -8.80
CA PHE A 40 -6.18 4.76 -8.52
C PHE A 40 -7.29 5.74 -8.09
N LEU A 41 -8.47 5.66 -8.72
CA LEU A 41 -9.61 6.50 -8.35
C LEU A 41 -10.21 6.13 -6.99
N VAL A 42 -10.30 4.83 -6.67
CA VAL A 42 -10.82 4.36 -5.37
C VAL A 42 -9.93 4.81 -4.21
N ALA A 43 -8.63 4.95 -4.43
CA ALA A 43 -7.70 5.48 -3.40
C ALA A 43 -8.06 6.91 -2.94
N GLY A 44 -9.03 7.58 -3.60
CA GLY A 44 -9.50 8.92 -3.28
C GLY A 44 -10.52 9.03 -2.14
N ASP A 45 -11.18 7.95 -1.74
CA ASP A 45 -12.30 8.00 -0.78
C ASP A 45 -11.89 8.42 0.66
N GLY A 46 -10.64 8.23 1.04
CA GLY A 46 -10.09 8.66 2.35
C GLY A 46 -9.16 9.88 2.29
N GLY A 47 -9.13 10.59 1.15
CA GLY A 47 -8.16 11.63 0.82
C GLY A 47 -7.08 11.12 -0.14
N PHE A 48 -7.07 11.68 -1.35
CA PHE A 48 -6.26 11.25 -2.47
C PHE A 48 -4.77 11.63 -2.31
N ASN A 49 -4.05 10.82 -1.55
CA ASN A 49 -2.62 11.02 -1.31
C ASN A 49 -1.81 10.55 -2.53
N LEU A 50 -1.20 11.48 -3.25
CA LEU A 50 -0.37 11.18 -4.43
C LEU A 50 1.05 10.72 -4.06
N THR A 51 1.62 11.31 -2.99
CA THR A 51 2.94 11.00 -2.44
C THR A 51 3.11 11.68 -1.08
N HIS A 52 4.34 11.82 -0.58
CA HIS A 52 4.65 12.45 0.71
C HIS A 52 5.79 13.47 0.55
N SER A 53 5.83 14.49 1.42
CA SER A 53 6.82 15.60 1.38
C SER A 53 8.14 15.29 2.08
N GLU A 54 8.31 14.09 2.64
CA GLU A 54 9.57 13.63 3.24
C GLU A 54 10.74 13.81 2.28
N THR A 55 11.94 13.91 2.82
CA THR A 55 13.13 13.88 1.98
C THR A 55 13.19 12.55 1.21
N PRO A 56 13.80 12.49 0.01
CA PRO A 56 13.87 11.25 -0.77
C PRO A 56 14.49 10.07 -0.01
N SER A 57 15.39 10.32 0.94
CA SER A 57 15.98 9.28 1.78
C SER A 57 14.97 8.72 2.78
N GLU A 58 14.35 9.58 3.58
CA GLU A 58 13.33 9.18 4.57
C GLU A 58 12.14 8.49 3.91
N PHE A 59 11.72 8.99 2.74
CA PHE A 59 10.64 8.42 1.95
C PHE A 59 10.96 6.99 1.51
N ARG A 60 12.16 6.79 0.95
CA ARG A 60 12.63 5.48 0.48
C ARG A 60 12.70 4.44 1.61
N ASP A 61 13.11 4.86 2.81
CA ASP A 61 13.28 3.96 3.95
C ASP A 61 11.94 3.39 4.50
N LYS A 62 10.79 3.85 3.95
CA LYS A 62 9.47 3.31 4.26
C LYS A 62 9.13 2.01 3.51
N TYR A 63 9.88 1.66 2.50
CA TYR A 63 9.68 0.43 1.74
C TYR A 63 10.50 -0.71 2.34
N ASP A 64 10.02 -1.93 2.24
CA ASP A 64 10.66 -3.11 2.82
C ASP A 64 11.67 -3.78 1.89
N SER A 65 11.54 -3.58 0.57
CA SER A 65 12.31 -4.20 -0.50
C SER A 65 13.45 -3.30 -0.98
N ASP A 66 14.64 -3.85 -1.20
CA ASP A 66 15.79 -3.09 -1.71
C ASP A 66 15.63 -2.74 -3.19
N TRP A 67 14.95 -3.59 -3.96
CA TRP A 67 14.65 -3.30 -5.35
C TRP A 67 13.80 -2.03 -5.50
N ILE A 68 12.69 -1.94 -4.75
CA ILE A 68 11.81 -0.76 -4.82
C ILE A 68 12.51 0.49 -4.26
N LYS A 69 13.37 0.37 -3.23
CA LYS A 69 14.19 1.49 -2.73
C LYS A 69 15.12 2.05 -3.81
N ASN A 70 15.74 1.17 -4.60
CA ASN A 70 16.59 1.57 -5.73
C ASN A 70 15.77 2.19 -6.87
N THR A 71 14.58 1.68 -7.12
CA THR A 71 13.61 2.22 -8.07
C THR A 71 13.19 3.64 -7.69
N ILE A 72 12.87 3.90 -6.40
CA ILE A 72 12.53 5.23 -5.89
C ILE A 72 13.70 6.23 -6.01
N ARG A 73 14.96 5.78 -5.96
CA ARG A 73 16.12 6.66 -6.25
C ARG A 73 16.13 7.17 -7.67
N GLN A 74 15.64 6.40 -8.63
CA GLN A 74 15.62 6.77 -10.05
C GLN A 74 14.45 7.68 -10.41
N PHE A 75 13.31 7.57 -9.66
CA PHE A 75 12.15 8.43 -9.80
C PHE A 75 11.52 8.68 -8.43
N SER A 76 11.92 9.76 -7.80
CA SER A 76 11.57 10.11 -6.43
C SER A 76 10.19 10.77 -6.32
N ASN A 77 9.74 10.96 -5.07
CA ASN A 77 8.55 11.76 -4.76
C ASN A 77 8.62 13.19 -5.34
N LYS A 78 9.80 13.79 -5.40
CA LYS A 78 10.00 15.12 -6.02
C LYS A 78 9.83 15.07 -7.53
N ASP A 79 10.29 14.00 -8.18
CA ASP A 79 10.14 13.82 -9.62
C ASP A 79 8.66 13.59 -9.99
N TRP A 80 7.94 12.85 -9.15
CA TRP A 80 6.50 12.65 -9.33
C TRP A 80 5.71 13.97 -9.20
N ILE A 81 6.00 14.81 -8.20
CA ILE A 81 5.39 16.14 -8.05
C ILE A 81 5.70 17.01 -9.27
N LYS A 82 6.94 16.98 -9.77
CA LYS A 82 7.34 17.70 -10.97
C LYS A 82 6.56 17.25 -12.21
N PHE A 83 6.37 15.94 -12.38
CA PHE A 83 5.57 15.40 -13.47
C PHE A 83 4.09 15.81 -13.35
N LEU A 84 3.50 15.74 -12.17
CA LEU A 84 2.13 16.21 -11.95
C LEU A 84 1.96 17.66 -12.40
N LYS A 85 2.89 18.52 -12.01
CA LYS A 85 2.89 19.92 -12.47
C LYS A 85 3.02 20.05 -13.99
N GLN A 86 3.83 19.21 -14.64
CA GLN A 86 3.99 19.18 -16.10
C GLN A 86 2.67 18.88 -16.82
N ILE A 87 1.83 18.03 -16.24
CA ILE A 87 0.49 17.70 -16.78
C ILE A 87 -0.62 18.63 -16.25
N GLY A 88 -0.26 19.77 -15.65
CA GLY A 88 -1.20 20.79 -15.19
C GLY A 88 -1.84 20.50 -13.83
N ILE A 89 -1.33 19.55 -13.04
CA ILE A 89 -1.84 19.21 -11.73
C ILE A 89 -0.99 19.86 -10.64
N GLU A 90 -1.50 20.93 -10.06
CA GLU A 90 -0.90 21.55 -8.87
C GLU A 90 -1.17 20.69 -7.63
N THR A 91 -0.21 20.71 -6.69
CA THR A 91 -0.28 19.89 -5.48
C THR A 91 -0.13 20.75 -4.23
N LYS A 92 -0.69 20.26 -3.10
CA LYS A 92 -0.55 20.87 -1.79
C LYS A 92 -0.05 19.86 -0.75
N VAL A 93 0.64 20.37 0.27
CA VAL A 93 1.10 19.59 1.42
C VAL A 93 0.05 19.65 2.52
N GLY A 94 -0.43 18.52 2.97
CA GLY A 94 -1.30 18.41 4.14
C GLY A 94 -0.51 18.46 5.45
N SER A 95 -1.21 18.66 6.57
CA SER A 95 -0.62 18.81 7.92
C SER A 95 0.26 17.64 8.36
N SER A 96 0.04 16.44 7.80
CA SER A 96 0.81 15.22 8.08
C SER A 96 1.93 14.95 7.07
N GLY A 97 2.27 15.92 6.22
CA GLY A 97 3.29 15.77 5.17
C GLY A 97 2.80 15.04 3.90
N LYS A 98 1.57 14.53 3.87
CA LYS A 98 0.98 13.90 2.69
C LYS A 98 0.76 14.93 1.59
N ILE A 99 1.03 14.56 0.34
CA ILE A 99 0.82 15.41 -0.84
C ILE A 99 -0.51 15.04 -1.50
N PHE A 100 -1.35 16.03 -1.69
CA PHE A 100 -2.65 15.93 -2.36
C PHE A 100 -2.66 16.77 -3.63
N PRO A 101 -3.56 16.52 -4.59
CA PRO A 101 -3.90 17.56 -5.56
C PRO A 101 -4.33 18.84 -4.84
N ALA A 102 -4.13 20.00 -5.45
CA ALA A 102 -4.65 21.25 -4.91
C ALA A 102 -6.17 21.20 -4.71
N ASP A 103 -6.70 22.10 -3.88
CA ASP A 103 -8.14 22.19 -3.62
C ASP A 103 -8.89 22.25 -4.96
N GLU A 104 -10.05 21.67 -5.03
CA GLU A 104 -10.90 21.56 -6.23
C GLU A 104 -10.47 20.50 -7.28
N ILE A 105 -9.24 19.99 -7.27
CA ILE A 105 -8.82 18.94 -8.20
C ILE A 105 -9.22 17.56 -7.67
N LYS A 106 -10.18 16.94 -8.35
CA LYS A 106 -10.65 15.58 -8.03
C LYS A 106 -9.73 14.50 -8.63
N PRO A 107 -9.70 13.27 -8.05
CA PRO A 107 -8.90 12.16 -8.58
C PRO A 107 -9.09 11.90 -10.08
N ILE A 108 -10.32 12.01 -10.57
CA ILE A 108 -10.65 11.82 -11.99
C ILE A 108 -10.00 12.88 -12.89
N GLN A 109 -9.82 14.12 -12.40
CA GLN A 109 -9.17 15.18 -13.18
C GLN A 109 -7.66 14.91 -13.32
N VAL A 110 -7.01 14.38 -12.26
CA VAL A 110 -5.61 13.93 -12.33
C VAL A 110 -5.45 12.83 -13.38
N LEU A 111 -6.34 11.84 -13.37
CA LEU A 111 -6.33 10.74 -14.34
C LEU A 111 -6.58 11.24 -15.77
N ASN A 112 -7.54 12.15 -15.98
CA ASN A 112 -7.85 12.70 -17.30
C ASN A 112 -6.68 13.53 -17.85
N ALA A 113 -6.07 14.39 -17.04
CA ALA A 113 -4.88 15.15 -17.45
C ALA A 113 -3.73 14.21 -17.90
N TRP A 114 -3.54 13.10 -17.18
CA TRP A 114 -2.53 12.11 -17.57
C TRP A 114 -2.89 11.39 -18.87
N LYS A 115 -4.15 10.98 -19.05
CA LYS A 115 -4.62 10.38 -20.31
C LYS A 115 -4.49 11.33 -21.51
N GLU A 116 -4.84 12.60 -21.35
CA GLU A 116 -4.68 13.63 -22.38
C GLU A 116 -3.22 13.81 -22.76
N PHE A 117 -2.32 13.82 -21.78
CA PHE A 117 -0.88 13.89 -22.03
C PHE A 117 -0.35 12.70 -22.85
N LEU A 118 -0.96 11.52 -22.72
CA LEU A 118 -0.61 10.30 -23.46
C LEU A 118 -1.30 10.18 -24.82
N ALA A 119 -2.42 10.87 -25.05
CA ALA A 119 -3.34 10.63 -26.15
C ALA A 119 -2.74 10.81 -27.55
N SER A 120 -1.67 11.61 -27.70
CA SER A 120 -1.03 11.84 -28.99
C SER A 120 -0.24 10.63 -29.52
N LYS A 121 0.12 9.65 -28.67
CA LYS A 121 0.99 8.55 -29.06
C LYS A 121 0.57 7.18 -28.51
N VAL A 122 -0.24 7.13 -27.47
CA VAL A 122 -0.66 5.89 -26.83
C VAL A 122 -2.05 5.50 -27.30
N GLN A 123 -2.16 4.31 -27.87
CA GLN A 123 -3.43 3.72 -28.19
C GLN A 123 -3.97 2.93 -26.97
N PHE A 124 -5.09 3.38 -26.40
CA PHE A 124 -5.79 2.68 -25.33
C PHE A 124 -6.71 1.60 -25.88
N VAL A 125 -6.51 0.34 -25.49
CA VAL A 125 -7.34 -0.80 -25.88
C VAL A 125 -8.00 -1.35 -24.61
N LEU A 126 -9.24 -0.95 -24.38
CA LEU A 126 -10.00 -1.25 -23.17
C LEU A 126 -10.79 -2.56 -23.31
N ASN A 127 -11.38 -3.06 -22.20
CA ASN A 127 -12.11 -4.33 -22.14
C ASN A 127 -11.28 -5.52 -22.67
N THR A 128 -9.96 -5.47 -22.47
CA THR A 128 -9.01 -6.47 -22.97
C THR A 128 -8.29 -7.09 -21.81
N ARG A 129 -8.61 -8.35 -21.50
CA ARG A 129 -8.08 -9.13 -20.38
C ARG A 129 -6.79 -9.85 -20.78
N PHE A 130 -5.76 -9.73 -19.99
CA PHE A 130 -4.54 -10.54 -20.10
C PHE A 130 -4.86 -12.00 -19.77
N LEU A 131 -4.33 -12.93 -20.57
CA LEU A 131 -4.41 -14.37 -20.34
C LEU A 131 -3.04 -14.99 -20.08
N ASN A 132 -2.10 -14.78 -21.00
CA ASN A 132 -0.78 -15.38 -20.95
C ASN A 132 0.21 -14.62 -21.84
N PHE A 133 1.49 -14.97 -21.79
CA PHE A 133 2.52 -14.46 -22.71
C PHE A 133 3.57 -15.54 -23.00
N ASP A 134 4.28 -15.38 -24.10
CA ASP A 134 5.53 -16.08 -24.41
C ASP A 134 6.65 -15.07 -24.74
N GLU A 135 7.70 -15.46 -25.41
CA GLU A 135 8.85 -14.59 -25.71
C GLU A 135 8.52 -13.45 -26.69
N LYS A 136 7.47 -13.58 -27.50
CA LYS A 136 7.16 -12.68 -28.63
C LYS A 136 5.70 -12.31 -28.73
N GLN A 137 4.82 -13.02 -28.04
CA GLN A 137 3.38 -12.81 -28.13
C GLN A 137 2.74 -12.71 -26.76
N VAL A 138 1.75 -11.85 -26.63
CA VAL A 138 0.85 -11.81 -25.49
C VAL A 138 -0.54 -12.28 -25.92
N GLU A 139 -1.12 -13.21 -25.15
CA GLU A 139 -2.47 -13.69 -25.35
C GLU A 139 -3.44 -12.87 -24.49
N VAL A 140 -4.46 -12.34 -25.12
CA VAL A 140 -5.48 -11.52 -24.49
C VAL A 140 -6.88 -12.00 -24.88
N GLU A 141 -7.87 -11.61 -24.11
CA GLU A 141 -9.28 -11.84 -24.41
C GLU A 141 -10.00 -10.51 -24.52
N ARG A 142 -10.66 -10.30 -25.66
CA ARG A 142 -11.51 -9.12 -25.91
C ARG A 142 -12.82 -9.57 -26.55
N ASP A 143 -13.95 -9.10 -26.01
CA ASP A 143 -15.30 -9.45 -26.48
C ASP A 143 -15.54 -10.97 -26.56
N GLY A 144 -14.98 -11.72 -25.58
CA GLY A 144 -15.07 -13.19 -25.51
C GLY A 144 -14.20 -13.93 -26.52
N LYS A 145 -13.36 -13.24 -27.29
CA LYS A 145 -12.45 -13.83 -28.27
C LYS A 145 -11.01 -13.73 -27.78
N LYS A 146 -10.27 -14.84 -27.91
CA LYS A 146 -8.84 -14.88 -27.64
C LYS A 146 -8.07 -14.38 -28.85
N GLU A 147 -7.11 -13.51 -28.62
CA GLU A 147 -6.23 -12.94 -29.62
C GLU A 147 -4.77 -13.05 -29.15
N LYS A 148 -3.85 -13.24 -30.09
CA LYS A 148 -2.39 -13.16 -29.84
C LYS A 148 -1.84 -11.91 -30.51
N LEU A 149 -1.15 -11.10 -29.76
CA LEU A 149 -0.55 -9.87 -30.23
C LEU A 149 0.97 -9.96 -30.15
N ASP A 150 1.64 -9.72 -31.29
CA ASP A 150 3.10 -9.69 -31.33
C ASP A 150 3.63 -8.41 -30.68
N PHE A 151 4.73 -8.53 -29.96
CA PHE A 151 5.44 -7.40 -29.35
C PHE A 151 6.95 -7.48 -29.55
N ASP A 152 7.61 -6.34 -29.56
CA ASP A 152 9.07 -6.24 -29.37
C ASP A 152 9.40 -6.09 -27.87
N TYR A 153 8.55 -5.37 -27.12
CA TYR A 153 8.65 -5.21 -25.66
C TYR A 153 7.26 -5.31 -25.02
N LEU A 154 7.21 -5.97 -23.89
CA LEU A 154 5.99 -6.14 -23.08
C LEU A 154 6.21 -5.57 -21.68
N VAL A 155 5.31 -4.73 -21.22
CA VAL A 155 5.25 -4.28 -19.82
C VAL A 155 3.98 -4.82 -19.19
N LEU A 156 4.13 -5.65 -18.17
CA LEU A 156 3.04 -6.18 -17.37
C LEU A 156 2.92 -5.34 -16.10
N ALA A 157 1.79 -4.65 -15.94
CA ALA A 157 1.45 -3.79 -14.81
C ALA A 157 0.09 -4.22 -14.23
N LEU A 158 -0.05 -5.54 -13.98
CA LEU A 158 -1.31 -6.23 -13.69
C LEU A 158 -1.85 -5.98 -12.27
N GLY A 159 -1.07 -5.29 -11.42
CA GLY A 159 -1.44 -5.02 -10.03
C GLY A 159 -1.32 -6.25 -9.13
N GLY A 160 -1.65 -6.05 -7.86
CA GLY A 160 -1.67 -7.11 -6.85
C GLY A 160 -2.99 -7.88 -6.82
N LYS A 161 -3.50 -8.18 -5.60
CA LYS A 161 -4.72 -8.98 -5.39
C LYS A 161 -5.81 -8.25 -4.60
N SER A 162 -5.57 -7.02 -4.16
CA SER A 162 -6.58 -6.22 -3.46
C SER A 162 -7.48 -5.44 -4.43
N TRP A 163 -8.77 -5.31 -4.10
CA TRP A 163 -9.80 -4.65 -4.92
C TRP A 163 -10.03 -5.30 -6.31
N PRO A 164 -10.36 -6.60 -6.38
CA PRO A 164 -10.51 -7.32 -7.65
C PRO A 164 -11.56 -6.70 -8.58
N VAL A 165 -12.58 -6.04 -8.03
CA VAL A 165 -13.59 -5.31 -8.80
C VAL A 165 -13.00 -4.20 -9.69
N THR A 166 -11.82 -3.68 -9.35
CA THR A 166 -11.10 -2.65 -10.11
C THR A 166 -10.18 -3.23 -11.18
N GLY A 167 -9.96 -4.54 -11.18
CA GLY A 167 -9.07 -5.23 -12.11
C GLY A 167 -7.75 -5.74 -11.49
N SER A 168 -7.51 -5.51 -10.19
CA SER A 168 -6.35 -6.03 -9.46
C SER A 168 -6.76 -7.31 -8.73
N ASP A 169 -6.88 -8.42 -9.47
CA ASP A 169 -7.48 -9.67 -9.01
C ASP A 169 -6.48 -10.81 -8.76
N GLY A 170 -5.18 -10.60 -9.11
CA GLY A 170 -4.15 -11.61 -8.96
C GLY A 170 -4.29 -12.83 -9.88
N ALA A 171 -5.19 -12.78 -10.88
CA ALA A 171 -5.45 -13.92 -11.78
C ALA A 171 -4.24 -14.33 -12.62
N TRP A 172 -3.24 -13.47 -12.76
CA TRP A 172 -2.01 -13.72 -13.50
C TRP A 172 -1.01 -14.65 -12.78
N VAL A 173 -1.15 -14.84 -11.46
CA VAL A 173 -0.18 -15.57 -10.62
C VAL A 173 0.07 -16.98 -11.15
N GLN A 174 -0.99 -17.75 -11.37
CA GLN A 174 -0.85 -19.13 -11.84
C GLN A 174 -0.06 -19.22 -13.16
N GLY A 175 -0.32 -18.33 -14.12
CA GLY A 175 0.40 -18.33 -15.40
C GLY A 175 1.89 -18.01 -15.26
N PHE A 176 2.29 -17.24 -14.25
CA PHE A 176 3.70 -16.96 -13.93
C PHE A 176 4.37 -18.16 -13.26
N GLU A 177 3.70 -18.81 -12.29
CA GLU A 177 4.19 -20.01 -11.62
C GLU A 177 4.38 -21.17 -12.60
N GLU A 178 3.46 -21.38 -13.53
CA GLU A 178 3.56 -22.38 -14.61
C GLU A 178 4.77 -22.13 -15.53
N LYS A 179 5.24 -20.88 -15.62
CA LYS A 179 6.47 -20.50 -16.35
C LYS A 179 7.74 -20.62 -15.49
N GLY A 180 7.62 -21.08 -14.26
CA GLY A 180 8.71 -21.21 -13.30
C GLY A 180 9.21 -19.86 -12.76
N ILE A 181 8.41 -18.81 -12.86
CA ILE A 181 8.68 -17.50 -12.22
C ILE A 181 8.20 -17.58 -10.78
N ILE A 182 9.09 -17.26 -9.85
CA ILE A 182 8.77 -17.28 -8.42
C ILE A 182 7.84 -16.12 -8.08
N VAL A 183 6.67 -16.44 -7.53
CA VAL A 183 5.71 -15.46 -7.04
C VAL A 183 5.52 -15.66 -5.53
N THR A 184 5.90 -14.68 -4.73
CA THR A 184 5.61 -14.68 -3.29
C THR A 184 4.09 -14.59 -3.10
N PRO A 185 3.48 -15.48 -2.29
CA PRO A 185 2.04 -15.46 -2.06
C PRO A 185 1.54 -14.10 -1.56
N PHE A 186 0.42 -13.66 -2.10
CA PHE A 186 -0.19 -12.41 -1.66
C PHE A 186 -0.78 -12.50 -0.27
N GLU A 187 -0.45 -11.53 0.58
CA GLU A 187 -0.97 -11.35 1.92
C GLU A 187 -1.59 -9.95 2.10
N SER A 188 -2.57 -9.85 2.99
CA SER A 188 -3.20 -8.55 3.32
C SER A 188 -2.19 -7.58 3.92
N SER A 189 -2.12 -6.36 3.38
CA SER A 189 -1.32 -5.27 3.91
C SER A 189 -2.13 -3.98 4.03
N ASN A 190 -1.69 -3.09 4.92
CA ASN A 190 -2.46 -1.89 5.27
C ASN A 190 -3.92 -2.25 5.63
N SER A 191 -4.05 -3.28 6.43
CA SER A 191 -5.27 -4.00 6.74
C SER A 191 -5.75 -3.73 8.16
N GLY A 192 -7.07 -3.70 8.36
CA GLY A 192 -7.67 -3.81 9.68
C GLY A 192 -7.27 -5.12 10.37
N LEU A 193 -7.16 -5.06 11.70
CA LEU A 193 -6.81 -6.19 12.55
C LEU A 193 -8.08 -6.85 13.10
N VAL A 194 -8.27 -8.14 12.82
CA VAL A 194 -9.39 -8.92 13.32
C VAL A 194 -9.08 -9.38 14.76
N LEU A 195 -9.88 -8.98 15.71
CA LEU A 195 -9.72 -9.34 17.12
C LEU A 195 -10.64 -10.51 17.53
N TYR A 196 -10.41 -11.04 18.72
CA TYR A 196 -11.37 -11.92 19.37
C TYR A 196 -12.57 -11.09 19.86
N GLU A 197 -13.77 -11.64 19.81
CA GLU A 197 -15.02 -10.89 20.04
C GLU A 197 -15.08 -10.17 21.39
N ASN A 198 -14.58 -10.80 22.46
CA ASN A 198 -14.54 -10.20 23.79
C ASN A 198 -13.69 -8.92 23.90
N TRP A 199 -12.84 -8.59 22.89
CA TRP A 199 -12.02 -7.39 22.87
C TRP A 199 -12.75 -6.15 22.35
N ILE A 200 -13.84 -6.35 21.60
CA ILE A 200 -14.56 -5.30 20.87
C ILE A 200 -16.04 -5.23 21.22
N GLU A 201 -16.55 -6.14 22.02
CA GLU A 201 -17.96 -6.19 22.40
C GLU A 201 -18.44 -4.85 23.01
N GLY A 202 -19.42 -4.23 22.38
CA GLY A 202 -19.96 -2.92 22.78
C GLY A 202 -19.06 -1.71 22.52
N LEU A 203 -17.96 -1.88 21.77
CA LEU A 203 -17.01 -0.82 21.46
C LEU A 203 -17.09 -0.32 20.02
N GLU A 204 -17.92 -0.90 19.17
CA GLU A 204 -18.04 -0.50 17.76
C GLU A 204 -18.26 1.01 17.60
N GLY A 205 -17.52 1.63 16.68
CA GLY A 205 -17.52 3.07 16.41
C GLY A 205 -16.73 3.92 17.43
N LYS A 206 -16.26 3.32 18.54
CA LYS A 206 -15.47 4.06 19.54
C LYS A 206 -14.02 4.19 19.11
N ILE A 207 -13.40 5.31 19.53
CA ILE A 207 -12.04 5.68 19.12
C ILE A 207 -11.11 5.63 20.34
N LEU A 208 -10.03 4.88 20.22
CA LEU A 208 -8.90 4.91 21.13
C LEU A 208 -7.89 5.95 20.65
N LYS A 209 -7.90 7.13 21.29
CA LYS A 209 -7.17 8.31 20.83
C LYS A 209 -5.77 8.41 21.42
N ASN A 210 -4.87 8.99 20.60
CA ASN A 210 -3.52 9.38 21.03
C ASN A 210 -2.74 8.24 21.66
N ILE A 211 -2.71 7.08 21.01
CA ILE A 211 -1.95 5.90 21.44
C ILE A 211 -0.72 5.67 20.56
N GLN A 212 0.11 4.74 20.96
CA GLN A 212 1.17 4.21 20.11
C GLN A 212 1.07 2.68 20.06
N THR A 213 1.02 2.13 18.85
CA THR A 213 1.19 0.69 18.63
C THR A 213 2.64 0.35 18.40
N SER A 214 3.05 -0.86 18.78
CA SER A 214 4.39 -1.39 18.48
C SER A 214 4.37 -2.90 18.29
N CYS A 215 5.13 -3.37 17.29
CA CYS A 215 5.36 -4.78 17.00
C CYS A 215 6.76 -4.96 16.38
N GLY A 216 7.64 -5.72 17.01
CA GLY A 216 9.03 -5.79 16.59
C GLY A 216 9.70 -4.41 16.61
N ASN A 217 10.27 -4.03 15.48
CA ASN A 217 10.89 -2.71 15.26
C ASN A 217 9.92 -1.67 14.66
N GLN A 218 8.67 -2.06 14.38
CA GLN A 218 7.66 -1.16 13.84
C GLN A 218 6.88 -0.49 14.97
N SER A 219 6.66 0.81 14.87
CA SER A 219 5.81 1.56 15.80
C SER A 219 5.12 2.72 15.11
N CYS A 220 3.92 3.06 15.57
CA CYS A 220 3.15 4.17 15.02
C CYS A 220 2.24 4.80 16.06
N SER A 221 2.26 6.12 16.15
CA SER A 221 1.33 6.88 16.99
C SER A 221 0.11 7.35 16.17
N GLY A 222 -1.04 7.43 16.83
CA GLY A 222 -2.27 7.89 16.23
C GLY A 222 -3.50 7.40 16.98
N ASP A 223 -4.61 7.34 16.27
CA ASP A 223 -5.89 6.88 16.78
C ASP A 223 -6.24 5.51 16.17
N LEU A 224 -6.85 4.64 16.97
CA LEU A 224 -7.45 3.37 16.53
C LEU A 224 -8.96 3.48 16.61
N VAL A 225 -9.66 2.98 15.61
CA VAL A 225 -11.11 2.87 15.57
C VAL A 225 -11.50 1.42 15.85
N CYS A 226 -12.40 1.21 16.81
CA CYS A 226 -13.02 -0.09 17.03
C CYS A 226 -14.11 -0.31 15.99
N THR A 227 -14.04 -1.43 15.29
CA THR A 227 -15.05 -1.88 14.31
C THR A 227 -15.77 -3.11 14.83
N SER A 228 -16.79 -3.60 14.11
CA SER A 228 -17.48 -4.85 14.45
C SER A 228 -16.58 -6.09 14.45
N TYR A 229 -15.41 -6.02 13.82
CA TYR A 229 -14.46 -7.16 13.71
C TYR A 229 -13.12 -6.93 14.43
N GLY A 230 -12.80 -5.69 14.85
CA GLY A 230 -11.51 -5.42 15.48
C GLY A 230 -11.09 -3.97 15.44
N LEU A 231 -9.88 -3.69 14.91
CA LEU A 231 -9.25 -2.37 14.95
C LEU A 231 -8.85 -1.89 13.57
N GLU A 232 -9.11 -0.63 13.30
CA GLU A 232 -8.64 0.09 12.12
C GLU A 232 -7.88 1.38 12.48
N GLY A 233 -7.20 1.92 11.47
CA GLY A 233 -6.48 3.18 11.55
C GLY A 233 -4.98 3.05 11.29
N LYS A 234 -4.34 4.17 11.06
CA LYS A 234 -2.91 4.22 10.72
C LYS A 234 -2.01 3.39 11.67
N PRO A 235 -2.21 3.41 13.02
CA PRO A 235 -1.39 2.59 13.92
C PRO A 235 -1.58 1.08 13.74
N ALA A 236 -2.79 0.61 13.34
CA ALA A 236 -3.03 -0.79 13.04
C ALA A 236 -2.30 -1.21 11.75
N TYR A 237 -2.40 -0.39 10.70
CA TYR A 237 -1.80 -0.68 9.40
C TYR A 237 -0.27 -0.71 9.45
N ALA A 238 0.33 0.22 10.18
CA ALA A 238 1.78 0.39 10.26
C ALA A 238 2.55 -0.80 10.86
N ILE A 239 1.88 -1.68 11.58
CA ILE A 239 2.49 -2.86 12.21
C ILE A 239 2.15 -4.18 11.49
N ASN A 240 1.41 -4.11 10.38
CA ASN A 240 1.00 -5.31 9.64
C ASN A 240 2.20 -6.16 9.20
N GLY A 241 3.26 -5.54 8.67
CA GLY A 241 4.44 -6.25 8.19
C GLY A 241 5.17 -7.05 9.27
N ALA A 242 5.19 -6.55 10.53
CA ALA A 242 5.76 -7.30 11.64
C ALA A 242 4.81 -8.41 12.13
N LEU A 243 3.50 -8.14 12.16
CA LEU A 243 2.50 -9.10 12.62
C LEU A 243 2.40 -10.32 11.68
N ARG A 244 2.48 -10.12 10.35
CA ARG A 244 2.46 -11.22 9.37
C ARG A 244 3.57 -12.25 9.56
N LYS A 245 4.70 -11.84 10.13
CA LYS A 245 5.87 -12.71 10.38
C LYS A 245 5.74 -13.54 11.66
N MET A 246 4.64 -13.40 12.41
CA MET A 246 4.46 -14.06 13.71
C MET A 246 3.44 -15.21 13.58
N GLU A 247 3.78 -16.38 14.11
CA GLU A 247 2.85 -17.51 14.19
C GLU A 247 1.63 -17.18 15.09
N LYS A 248 1.87 -16.48 16.19
CA LYS A 248 0.83 -15.97 17.10
C LYS A 248 0.96 -14.45 17.18
N PRO A 249 0.26 -13.73 16.31
CA PRO A 249 0.46 -12.30 16.17
C PRO A 249 -0.08 -11.53 17.39
N VAL A 250 0.85 -10.85 18.08
CA VAL A 250 0.57 -10.01 19.25
C VAL A 250 1.33 -8.70 19.09
N PHE A 251 0.66 -7.59 19.32
CA PHE A 251 1.26 -6.27 19.38
C PHE A 251 1.06 -5.59 20.72
N LYS A 252 1.81 -4.55 21.00
CA LYS A 252 1.67 -3.74 22.21
C LYS A 252 1.05 -2.39 21.90
N VAL A 253 0.23 -1.90 22.82
CA VAL A 253 -0.32 -0.54 22.77
C VAL A 253 0.16 0.23 23.99
N ASP A 254 0.84 1.34 23.77
CA ASP A 254 1.02 2.36 24.78
C ASP A 254 -0.22 3.25 24.80
N LEU A 255 -1.02 3.14 25.87
CA LEU A 255 -2.26 3.87 26.03
C LEU A 255 -2.06 5.33 26.47
N LYS A 256 -0.83 5.73 26.81
CA LYS A 256 -0.43 7.08 27.23
C LYS A 256 0.98 7.44 26.78
N PRO A 257 1.24 7.51 25.46
CA PRO A 257 2.59 7.75 24.94
C PRO A 257 3.16 9.14 25.31
N GLN A 258 2.32 10.08 25.68
CA GLN A 258 2.75 11.43 26.11
C GLN A 258 3.28 11.47 27.55
N MET A 259 3.19 10.36 28.29
CA MET A 259 3.68 10.26 29.67
C MET A 259 4.73 9.17 29.79
N THR A 260 5.78 9.44 30.58
CA THR A 260 6.75 8.40 30.91
C THR A 260 6.15 7.36 31.86
N PRO A 261 6.67 6.11 31.89
CA PRO A 261 6.21 5.09 32.82
C PRO A 261 6.23 5.53 34.29
N GLU A 262 7.25 6.29 34.69
CA GLU A 262 7.41 6.83 36.05
C GLU A 262 6.29 7.83 36.39
N LYS A 263 5.94 8.69 35.44
CA LYS A 263 4.85 9.67 35.65
C LYS A 263 3.48 8.98 35.78
N VAL A 264 3.23 7.95 34.96
CA VAL A 264 2.02 7.13 35.07
C VAL A 264 1.98 6.45 36.44
N PHE A 265 3.08 5.82 36.86
CA PHE A 265 3.19 5.16 38.16
C PHE A 265 2.94 6.12 39.34
N GLU A 266 3.55 7.30 39.35
CA GLU A 266 3.36 8.28 40.44
C GLU A 266 1.91 8.76 40.57
N ILE A 267 1.19 8.92 39.47
CA ILE A 267 -0.24 9.27 39.50
C ILE A 267 -1.06 8.10 40.11
N LEU A 268 -0.80 6.88 39.65
CA LEU A 268 -1.52 5.70 40.15
C LEU A 268 -1.23 5.42 41.63
N LYS A 269 -0.02 5.65 42.09
CA LYS A 269 0.43 5.48 43.48
C LYS A 269 -0.24 6.50 44.42
N LYS A 270 -0.46 7.74 43.97
CA LYS A 270 -1.09 8.80 44.76
C LYS A 270 -2.61 8.73 44.78
N ALA A 271 -3.23 8.03 43.82
CA ALA A 271 -4.67 7.90 43.72
C ALA A 271 -5.24 7.04 44.87
N LYS A 272 -6.47 7.38 45.33
CA LYS A 272 -7.17 6.64 46.39
C LYS A 272 -7.43 5.16 46.02
N ASN A 273 -7.59 4.87 44.76
CA ASN A 273 -7.78 3.54 44.20
C ASN A 273 -7.45 3.55 42.71
N PRO A 274 -7.23 2.38 42.05
CA PRO A 274 -6.90 2.31 40.65
C PRO A 274 -7.88 3.00 39.70
N SER A 275 -9.21 2.91 39.99
CA SER A 275 -10.24 3.55 39.16
C SER A 275 -10.14 5.08 39.19
N GLN A 276 -9.78 5.67 40.33
CA GLN A 276 -9.50 7.09 40.45
C GLN A 276 -8.23 7.44 39.66
N GLY A 277 -7.18 6.64 39.76
CA GLY A 277 -5.93 6.82 39.00
C GLY A 277 -6.17 6.82 37.48
N LEU A 278 -7.01 5.92 36.94
CA LEU A 278 -7.39 5.92 35.53
C LEU A 278 -8.14 7.21 35.12
N LYS A 279 -8.98 7.77 35.99
CA LYS A 279 -9.65 9.07 35.75
C LYS A 279 -8.64 10.22 35.71
N GLU A 280 -7.71 10.27 36.66
CA GLU A 280 -6.65 11.30 36.70
C GLU A 280 -5.73 11.24 35.49
N LEU A 281 -5.45 10.02 34.97
CA LEU A 281 -4.76 9.80 33.71
C LEU A 281 -5.62 10.17 32.48
N LYS A 282 -6.90 10.53 32.67
CA LYS A 282 -7.84 10.83 31.57
C LYS A 282 -7.86 9.68 30.53
N MET A 283 -8.01 8.45 31.02
CA MET A 283 -8.11 7.28 30.13
C MET A 283 -9.44 7.28 29.41
N GLY A 284 -9.42 7.05 28.09
CA GLY A 284 -10.64 6.90 27.29
C GLY A 284 -11.39 5.60 27.57
N GLU A 285 -12.65 5.55 27.16
CA GLU A 285 -13.58 4.45 27.43
C GLU A 285 -13.02 3.09 26.99
N VAL A 286 -12.52 2.98 25.76
CA VAL A 286 -11.91 1.74 25.22
C VAL A 286 -10.74 1.28 26.08
N ALA A 287 -9.83 2.20 26.45
CA ALA A 287 -8.70 1.87 27.30
C ALA A 287 -9.13 1.39 28.69
N VAL A 288 -10.13 2.03 29.29
CA VAL A 288 -10.69 1.62 30.59
C VAL A 288 -11.34 0.25 30.48
N PHE A 289 -12.10 -0.01 29.40
CA PHE A 289 -12.71 -1.30 29.14
C PHE A 289 -11.64 -2.40 29.07
N TRP A 290 -10.59 -2.20 28.25
CA TRP A 290 -9.53 -3.19 28.10
C TRP A 290 -8.77 -3.45 29.42
N ILE A 291 -8.41 -2.38 30.14
CA ILE A 291 -7.72 -2.53 31.42
C ILE A 291 -8.56 -3.33 32.43
N ARG A 292 -9.87 -3.07 32.52
CA ARG A 292 -10.75 -3.74 33.47
C ARG A 292 -11.02 -5.20 33.13
N ASN A 293 -11.08 -5.54 31.84
CA ASN A 293 -11.44 -6.89 31.40
C ASN A 293 -10.22 -7.79 31.19
N PHE A 294 -9.04 -7.24 30.85
CA PHE A 294 -7.87 -8.03 30.46
C PHE A 294 -6.66 -7.89 31.37
N VAL A 295 -6.65 -6.96 32.34
CA VAL A 295 -5.64 -6.91 33.40
C VAL A 295 -6.14 -7.69 34.61
N SER A 296 -5.35 -8.66 35.09
CA SER A 296 -5.76 -9.43 36.29
C SER A 296 -5.99 -8.53 37.50
N LYS A 297 -6.89 -8.95 38.40
CA LYS A 297 -7.20 -8.16 39.60
C LYS A 297 -5.96 -7.81 40.42
N GLU A 298 -5.00 -8.73 40.53
CA GLU A 298 -3.74 -8.53 41.24
C GLU A 298 -2.93 -7.40 40.61
N ARG A 299 -2.72 -7.45 39.27
CA ARG A 299 -2.00 -6.41 38.52
C ARG A 299 -2.75 -5.08 38.55
N PHE A 300 -4.07 -5.08 38.47
CA PHE A 300 -4.90 -3.89 38.53
C PHE A 300 -4.78 -3.17 39.88
N LEU A 301 -4.65 -3.88 40.99
CA LEU A 301 -4.50 -3.33 42.34
C LEU A 301 -3.07 -2.87 42.65
N ASN A 302 -2.09 -3.31 41.89
CA ASN A 302 -0.68 -2.89 42.04
C ASN A 302 -0.34 -1.71 41.14
N PRO A 303 -0.06 -0.50 41.67
CA PRO A 303 0.19 0.69 40.85
C PRO A 303 1.34 0.51 39.84
N LYS A 304 2.39 -0.25 40.19
CA LYS A 304 3.54 -0.47 39.29
C LYS A 304 3.17 -1.40 38.14
N GLU A 305 2.46 -2.48 38.41
CA GLU A 305 2.00 -3.42 37.39
C GLU A 305 0.92 -2.81 36.50
N LEU A 306 0.04 -1.99 37.06
CA LEU A 306 -0.97 -1.24 36.29
C LEU A 306 -0.30 -0.20 35.38
N ALA A 307 0.72 0.52 35.85
CA ALA A 307 1.49 1.44 35.03
C ALA A 307 2.16 0.72 33.85
N LYS A 308 2.78 -0.45 34.10
CA LYS A 308 3.35 -1.29 33.05
C LYS A 308 2.28 -1.75 32.05
N ALA A 309 1.12 -2.18 32.51
CA ALA A 309 0.02 -2.59 31.63
C ALA A 309 -0.47 -1.41 30.76
N ILE A 310 -0.54 -0.20 31.29
CA ILE A 310 -0.93 1.00 30.52
C ILE A 310 0.11 1.33 29.44
N LYS A 311 1.38 1.12 29.70
CA LYS A 311 2.50 1.46 28.77
C LYS A 311 2.79 0.36 27.75
N GLU A 312 2.47 -0.89 28.06
CA GLU A 312 2.74 -2.04 27.22
C GLU A 312 1.55 -3.01 27.19
N PHE A 313 0.38 -2.51 26.79
CA PHE A 313 -0.83 -3.31 26.76
C PHE A 313 -0.78 -4.30 25.59
N PRO A 314 -0.75 -5.63 25.84
CA PRO A 314 -0.65 -6.62 24.77
C PRO A 314 -2.02 -6.91 24.16
N ILE A 315 -2.10 -6.98 22.84
CA ILE A 315 -3.31 -7.36 22.10
C ILE A 315 -2.95 -8.47 21.10
N GLY A 316 -3.59 -9.63 21.25
CA GLY A 316 -3.55 -10.71 20.29
C GLY A 316 -4.61 -10.51 19.19
N ILE A 317 -4.27 -10.87 17.95
CA ILE A 317 -5.20 -10.81 16.83
C ILE A 317 -5.53 -12.21 16.31
N LYS A 318 -6.72 -12.39 15.75
CA LYS A 318 -7.11 -13.60 14.99
C LYS A 318 -6.47 -13.61 13.60
N GLY A 319 -6.23 -12.44 13.02
CA GLY A 319 -5.70 -12.26 11.68
C GLY A 319 -5.97 -10.87 11.10
N PHE A 320 -5.96 -10.80 9.79
CA PHE A 320 -6.18 -9.59 9.00
C PHE A 320 -7.53 -9.64 8.29
N ARG A 321 -8.02 -8.50 7.81
CA ARG A 321 -9.19 -8.48 6.92
C ARG A 321 -8.87 -9.25 5.62
N PRO A 322 -9.92 -9.79 4.95
CA PRO A 322 -9.77 -10.47 3.66
C PRO A 322 -9.04 -9.59 2.63
N ILE A 323 -8.22 -10.21 1.81
CA ILE A 323 -7.31 -9.51 0.88
C ILE A 323 -8.02 -8.65 -0.16
N ASP A 324 -9.23 -8.97 -0.50
CA ASP A 324 -10.08 -8.23 -1.45
C ASP A 324 -10.65 -6.92 -0.87
N GLU A 325 -10.61 -6.76 0.45
CA GLU A 325 -11.13 -5.60 1.17
C GLU A 325 -10.05 -4.63 1.68
N VAL A 326 -8.76 -5.04 1.62
CA VAL A 326 -7.67 -4.26 2.20
C VAL A 326 -7.12 -3.22 1.23
N ILE A 327 -6.41 -2.22 1.78
CA ILE A 327 -5.88 -1.10 0.99
C ILE A 327 -4.84 -1.58 -0.02
N SER A 328 -3.96 -2.51 0.37
CA SER A 328 -2.91 -3.07 -0.46
C SER A 328 -2.61 -4.52 -0.08
N CYS A 329 -1.81 -5.20 -0.89
CA CYS A 329 -1.26 -6.50 -0.57
C CYS A 329 0.27 -6.45 -0.63
N ALA A 330 0.93 -7.28 0.17
CA ALA A 330 2.32 -7.66 0.02
C ALA A 330 2.40 -8.98 -0.75
N GLY A 331 3.55 -9.29 -1.33
CA GLY A 331 3.73 -10.43 -2.23
C GLY A 331 3.73 -10.01 -3.69
N GLY A 332 3.95 -10.97 -4.59
CA GLY A 332 4.08 -10.75 -6.03
C GLY A 332 5.34 -11.39 -6.61
N VAL A 333 5.74 -10.98 -7.81
CA VAL A 333 6.96 -11.47 -8.48
C VAL A 333 8.17 -11.17 -7.61
N ALA A 334 8.93 -12.21 -7.25
CA ALA A 334 10.10 -12.09 -6.37
C ALA A 334 11.19 -11.23 -7.01
N GLU A 335 11.92 -10.44 -6.21
CA GLU A 335 13.03 -9.60 -6.67
C GLU A 335 14.11 -10.38 -7.41
N SER A 336 14.33 -11.65 -7.04
CA SER A 336 15.28 -12.54 -7.69
C SER A 336 14.94 -12.89 -9.14
N GLU A 337 13.70 -12.70 -9.55
CA GLU A 337 13.21 -12.98 -10.90
C GLU A 337 13.38 -11.81 -11.88
N ILE A 338 13.77 -10.64 -11.39
CA ILE A 338 13.80 -9.40 -12.17
C ILE A 338 15.15 -8.70 -12.10
N THR A 339 15.47 -7.97 -13.15
CA THR A 339 16.61 -7.05 -13.19
C THR A 339 16.31 -5.75 -12.42
N GLU A 340 17.28 -4.85 -12.28
CA GLU A 340 17.09 -3.51 -11.72
C GLU A 340 16.04 -2.66 -12.46
N SER A 341 15.80 -2.96 -13.74
CA SER A 341 14.79 -2.29 -14.56
C SER A 341 13.41 -2.96 -14.54
N GLY A 342 13.25 -4.06 -13.81
CA GLY A 342 12.02 -4.84 -13.76
C GLY A 342 11.84 -5.79 -14.95
N GLU A 343 12.87 -6.02 -15.78
CA GLU A 343 12.86 -7.03 -16.83
C GLU A 343 12.94 -8.42 -16.21
N LEU A 344 12.12 -9.35 -16.68
CA LEU A 344 12.15 -10.76 -16.23
C LEU A 344 13.43 -11.45 -16.68
N ASN A 345 14.20 -12.04 -15.77
CA ASN A 345 15.45 -12.71 -16.06
C ASN A 345 15.30 -13.85 -17.08
N ARG A 346 14.16 -14.57 -17.07
CA ARG A 346 13.86 -15.70 -17.95
C ARG A 346 13.20 -15.29 -19.25
N TYR A 347 12.63 -14.11 -19.34
CA TYR A 347 11.89 -13.61 -20.51
C TYR A 347 12.41 -12.23 -20.89
N PRO A 348 13.56 -12.16 -21.59
CA PRO A 348 14.08 -10.89 -22.09
C PRO A 348 13.01 -10.13 -22.88
N THR A 349 13.01 -8.80 -22.77
CA THR A 349 12.02 -7.89 -23.35
C THR A 349 10.65 -7.85 -22.66
N VAL A 350 10.43 -8.68 -21.61
CA VAL A 350 9.23 -8.64 -20.76
C VAL A 350 9.55 -8.00 -19.43
N PHE A 351 8.86 -6.92 -19.10
CA PHE A 351 9.05 -6.12 -17.88
C PHE A 351 7.83 -6.24 -16.99
N VAL A 352 8.02 -6.20 -15.69
CA VAL A 352 6.96 -6.12 -14.68
C VAL A 352 7.07 -4.80 -13.90
N ALA A 353 5.91 -4.23 -13.51
CA ALA A 353 5.86 -2.96 -12.80
C ALA A 353 4.65 -2.85 -11.86
N GLY A 354 4.77 -2.08 -10.79
CA GLY A 354 3.68 -1.84 -9.84
C GLY A 354 3.55 -2.89 -8.76
N GLU A 355 2.34 -3.01 -8.21
CA GLU A 355 2.02 -3.91 -7.10
C GLU A 355 2.07 -5.41 -7.46
N MET A 356 2.33 -5.77 -8.71
CA MET A 356 2.58 -7.17 -9.06
C MET A 356 3.98 -7.66 -8.67
N ILE A 357 4.88 -6.77 -8.28
CA ILE A 357 6.22 -7.08 -7.75
C ILE A 357 6.13 -7.17 -6.23
N ASP A 358 6.91 -8.08 -5.64
CA ASP A 358 6.95 -8.26 -4.19
C ASP A 358 7.64 -7.09 -3.48
N TRP A 359 6.82 -6.17 -2.98
CA TRP A 359 7.21 -5.08 -2.10
C TRP A 359 6.00 -4.59 -1.28
N ASP A 360 6.28 -4.01 -0.13
CA ASP A 360 5.27 -3.41 0.75
C ASP A 360 5.68 -2.00 1.21
N ALA A 361 4.68 -1.18 1.49
CA ALA A 361 4.85 0.17 1.97
C ALA A 361 3.63 0.63 2.79
N PRO A 362 3.78 1.60 3.71
CA PRO A 362 2.66 2.14 4.46
C PRO A 362 1.68 2.93 3.56
N THR A 363 0.49 3.24 4.11
CA THR A 363 -0.43 4.21 3.50
C THR A 363 0.12 5.63 3.56
N GLY A 364 -0.36 6.51 2.67
CA GLY A 364 0.03 7.93 2.66
C GLY A 364 0.76 8.37 1.41
N GLY A 365 0.48 7.73 0.27
CA GLY A 365 1.04 8.06 -1.04
C GLY A 365 2.23 7.19 -1.45
N TYR A 366 2.74 6.32 -0.57
CA TYR A 366 3.87 5.46 -0.87
C TYR A 366 3.53 4.38 -1.91
N LEU A 367 2.33 3.80 -1.86
CA LEU A 367 1.88 2.78 -2.81
C LEU A 367 1.79 3.34 -4.24
N ILE A 368 1.18 4.51 -4.41
CA ILE A 368 1.12 5.19 -5.73
C ILE A 368 2.52 5.52 -6.21
N GLN A 369 3.37 6.06 -5.33
CA GLN A 369 4.75 6.38 -5.67
C GLN A 369 5.54 5.14 -6.11
N GLY A 370 5.45 4.02 -5.39
CA GLY A 370 6.10 2.76 -5.79
C GLY A 370 5.66 2.31 -7.18
N CYS A 371 4.36 2.39 -7.46
CA CYS A 371 3.82 2.08 -8.78
C CYS A 371 4.37 3.01 -9.88
N VAL A 372 4.34 4.32 -9.68
CA VAL A 372 4.84 5.26 -10.73
C VAL A 372 6.36 5.13 -10.90
N SER A 373 7.10 4.90 -9.83
CA SER A 373 8.56 4.75 -9.90
C SER A 373 8.96 3.48 -10.66
N SER A 374 8.30 2.35 -10.40
CA SER A 374 8.56 1.09 -11.12
C SER A 374 8.17 1.19 -12.60
N GLY A 375 7.03 1.81 -12.91
CA GLY A 375 6.64 2.08 -14.29
C GLY A 375 7.62 3.01 -15.03
N TYR A 376 8.13 4.05 -14.32
CA TYR A 376 9.17 4.92 -14.85
C TYR A 376 10.42 4.14 -15.24
N VAL A 377 10.92 3.28 -14.35
CA VAL A 377 12.15 2.54 -14.57
C VAL A 377 12.02 1.56 -15.74
N ALA A 378 10.92 0.82 -15.81
CA ALA A 378 10.62 -0.11 -16.91
C ALA A 378 10.51 0.63 -18.26
N GLY A 379 9.69 1.67 -18.33
CA GLY A 379 9.50 2.45 -19.57
C GLY A 379 10.79 3.14 -20.04
N LYS A 380 11.57 3.68 -19.09
CA LYS A 380 12.86 4.33 -19.40
C LYS A 380 13.90 3.34 -19.92
N ALA A 381 13.94 2.11 -19.37
CA ALA A 381 14.84 1.06 -19.87
C ALA A 381 14.51 0.73 -21.33
N ILE A 382 13.23 0.48 -21.64
CA ILE A 382 12.78 0.22 -23.00
C ILE A 382 13.10 1.42 -23.93
N SER A 383 12.80 2.65 -23.49
CA SER A 383 13.08 3.86 -24.26
C SER A 383 14.57 4.01 -24.64
N LYS A 384 15.48 3.65 -23.72
CA LYS A 384 16.93 3.68 -23.98
C LYS A 384 17.40 2.62 -24.98
N ILE A 385 16.70 1.49 -25.04
CA ILE A 385 17.05 0.39 -25.99
C ILE A 385 16.56 0.74 -27.41
N ILE A 386 15.41 1.43 -27.51
CA ILE A 386 14.81 1.79 -28.80
C ILE A 386 15.51 2.97 -29.47
N ASN A 387 15.98 3.95 -28.69
CA ASN A 387 16.65 5.17 -29.16
C ASN A 387 18.17 5.01 -29.23
#